data_3f3adb019bee8f67bfd94b0cb1408312
#
_entry.id   3f3adb019bee8f67bfd94b0cb1408312
#
_cell.length_a   1.000
_cell.length_b   1.000
_cell.length_c   1.000
_cell.angle_alpha   90.00
_cell.angle_beta   90.00
_cell.angle_gamma   90.00
#
_symmetry.space_group_name_H-M   'P 1'
#
loop_
_entity.id
_entity.type
_entity.pdbx_description
1 polymer ?
#
loop_
_entity_poly.entity_id
_entity_poly.type
_entity_poly.pdbx_seq_one_letter_code
_entity_poly.pdbx_strand_id
1 'polypeptide(L)' 'MSHRHRQHAPEAQLPELTLKVRATGRHPWFYRKMVTKPSQPIPAGTVCRVRDRDGRLCGSGFYNSRAELALRMFAD' A
#
# COMPACT_ATOMS: atom_id res chain seq x y z
N MET A 1 -0.09 -6.05 30.68
CA MET A 1 -0.34 -5.93 30.13
C MET A 1 -0.32 -5.55 29.29
N SER A 2 -0.09 -5.18 28.81
CA SER A 2 -0.08 -4.91 28.03
C SER A 2 -0.42 -4.60 27.13
N HIS A 3 -0.37 -4.28 26.89
CA HIS A 3 -0.69 -4.16 26.10
C HIS A 3 -0.92 -3.75 25.28
N ARG A 4 -0.63 -3.54 25.20
CA ARG A 4 -0.79 -3.19 24.44
C ARG A 4 -0.97 -3.11 23.44
N HIS A 5 -0.81 -3.08 23.18
CA HIS A 5 -1.00 -3.06 22.32
C HIS A 5 -1.24 -3.11 21.22
N ARG A 6 -1.39 -3.50 21.11
CA ARG A 6 -1.45 -3.44 19.92
C ARG A 6 -2.20 -2.44 19.16
N GLN A 7 -1.84 -1.52 18.78
CA GLN A 7 -2.43 -0.36 18.23
C GLN A 7 -2.55 -0.43 16.72
N HIS A 8 -1.68 -1.13 16.09
CA HIS A 8 -1.68 -1.33 14.65
C HIS A 8 -1.26 -2.76 14.37
N ALA A 9 -1.69 -3.25 13.22
CA ALA A 9 -1.38 -4.62 12.84
C ALA A 9 0.10 -4.78 12.53
N PRO A 10 0.66 -5.96 12.80
CA PRO A 10 1.99 -6.27 12.30
C PRO A 10 2.06 -6.11 10.79
N GLU A 11 3.22 -5.77 10.28
CA GLU A 11 3.38 -5.54 8.85
C GLU A 11 2.94 -6.74 8.03
N ALA A 12 3.15 -7.96 8.52
CA ALA A 12 2.75 -9.15 7.80
C ALA A 12 1.23 -9.27 7.66
N GLN A 13 0.46 -8.51 8.45
CA GLN A 13 -1.00 -8.56 8.42
C GLN A 13 -1.60 -7.38 7.66
N LEU A 14 -0.78 -6.47 7.14
CA LEU A 14 -1.29 -5.34 6.37
C LEU A 14 -1.85 -5.84 5.05
N PRO A 15 -2.90 -5.19 4.54
CA PRO A 15 -3.37 -5.50 3.19
C PRO A 15 -2.26 -5.28 2.18
N GLU A 16 -2.28 -6.08 1.12
CA GLU A 16 -1.31 -5.94 0.05
C GLU A 16 -1.98 -5.33 -1.16
N LEU A 17 -1.25 -4.42 -1.80
CA LEU A 17 -1.63 -3.86 -3.09
C LEU A 17 -0.61 -4.27 -4.12
N THR A 18 -1.07 -4.46 -5.34
CA THR A 18 -0.21 -4.79 -6.46
C THR A 18 -0.29 -3.66 -7.48
N LEU A 19 0.87 -3.21 -7.93
CA LEU A 19 0.95 -2.22 -9.00
C LEU A 19 0.86 -2.91 -10.35
N LYS A 20 0.31 -2.22 -11.33
CA LYS A 20 0.26 -2.68 -12.71
C LYS A 20 1.57 -2.44 -13.43
N VAL A 21 2.50 -1.77 -12.78
CA VAL A 21 3.77 -1.36 -13.36
C VAL A 21 4.91 -1.91 -12.55
N ARG A 22 6.08 -1.97 -13.17
CA ARG A 22 7.31 -2.32 -12.46
C ARG A 22 7.81 -1.08 -11.75
N ALA A 23 8.09 -1.21 -10.46
CA ALA A 23 8.60 -0.09 -9.69
C ALA A 23 10.12 -0.05 -9.81
N THR A 24 10.60 0.79 -10.70
CA THR A 24 12.03 0.98 -10.89
C THR A 24 12.42 2.32 -10.27
N GLY A 25 13.23 2.28 -9.23
CA GLY A 25 13.61 3.49 -8.54
C GLY A 25 12.59 3.89 -7.49
N ARG A 26 12.72 5.10 -7.00
CA ARG A 26 11.88 5.60 -5.94
C ARG A 26 10.73 6.42 -6.50
N HIS A 27 9.51 6.02 -6.15
CA HIS A 27 8.31 6.76 -6.51
C HIS A 27 7.54 7.03 -5.22
N PRO A 28 7.36 8.31 -4.84
CA PRO A 28 6.66 8.62 -3.59
C PRO A 28 5.15 8.39 -3.69
N TRP A 29 4.58 8.36 -4.90
CA TRP A 29 3.14 8.15 -5.06
C TRP A 29 2.85 7.56 -6.44
N PHE A 30 1.66 6.96 -6.51
CA PHE A 30 1.18 6.32 -7.73
C PHE A 30 -0.26 6.74 -8.00
N TYR A 31 -0.57 6.94 -9.27
CA TYR A 31 -1.94 7.22 -9.70
C TYR A 31 -2.80 5.96 -9.55
N ARG A 32 -4.09 6.19 -9.35
CA ARG A 32 -5.05 5.11 -9.15
C ARG A 32 -5.01 4.11 -10.29
N LYS A 33 -4.84 4.57 -11.52
CA LYS A 33 -4.82 3.68 -12.68
C LYS A 33 -3.61 2.75 -12.69
N MET A 34 -2.60 3.04 -11.89
CA MET A 34 -1.41 2.20 -11.79
C MET A 34 -1.54 1.13 -10.73
N VAL A 35 -2.62 1.12 -9.98
CA VAL A 35 -2.84 0.18 -8.88
C VAL A 35 -3.89 -0.82 -9.33
N THR A 36 -3.57 -2.11 -9.17
CA THR A 36 -4.55 -3.17 -9.42
C THR A 36 -5.65 -3.06 -8.39
N LYS A 37 -6.90 -3.06 -8.85
CA LYS A 37 -8.03 -2.95 -7.93
C LYS A 37 -8.02 -4.10 -6.94
N PRO A 38 -8.02 -3.83 -5.63
CA PRO A 38 -8.05 -4.92 -4.65
C PRO A 38 -9.35 -5.70 -4.76
N SER A 39 -9.28 -6.99 -4.40
CA SER A 39 -10.46 -7.85 -4.44
C SER A 39 -11.49 -7.47 -3.39
N GLN A 40 -11.06 -6.78 -2.33
CA GLN A 40 -11.95 -6.33 -1.28
C GLN A 40 -11.73 -4.84 -1.05
N PRO A 41 -12.79 -4.09 -0.71
CA PRO A 41 -12.60 -2.67 -0.45
C PRO A 41 -11.63 -2.42 0.70
N ILE A 42 -10.79 -1.42 0.51
CA ILE A 42 -9.83 -0.99 1.53
C ILE A 42 -10.21 0.43 1.93
N PRO A 43 -10.47 0.68 3.21
CA PRO A 43 -10.82 2.03 3.66
C PRO A 43 -9.75 3.04 3.33
N ALA A 44 -10.17 4.27 3.03
CA ALA A 44 -9.26 5.34 2.70
C ALA A 44 -8.28 5.58 3.85
N GLY A 45 -7.02 5.77 3.51
CA GLY A 45 -5.98 6.02 4.51
C GLY A 45 -5.40 4.78 5.14
N THR A 46 -5.81 3.60 4.68
CA THR A 46 -5.27 2.35 5.22
C THR A 46 -3.82 2.19 4.78
N VAL A 47 -2.97 1.75 5.70
CA VAL A 47 -1.60 1.42 5.39
C VAL A 47 -1.58 0.05 4.71
N CYS A 48 -0.90 -0.02 3.56
CA CYS A 48 -0.82 -1.24 2.77
C CYS A 48 0.62 -1.54 2.42
N ARG A 49 0.92 -2.82 2.29
CA ARG A 49 2.18 -3.24 1.68
C ARG A 49 1.99 -3.24 0.18
N VAL A 50 3.02 -2.84 -0.54
CA VAL A 50 2.92 -2.61 -1.97
C VAL A 50 3.91 -3.49 -2.71
N ARG A 51 3.41 -4.26 -3.67
CA ARG A 51 4.24 -5.04 -4.58
C ARG A 51 4.06 -4.51 -6.00
N ASP A 52 5.11 -4.61 -6.80
CA ASP A 52 4.98 -4.22 -8.20
C ASP A 52 4.38 -5.39 -9.00
N ARG A 53 4.27 -5.20 -10.31
CA ARG A 53 3.65 -6.20 -11.18
C ARG A 53 4.43 -7.51 -11.21
N ASP A 54 5.70 -7.49 -10.86
CA ASP A 54 6.53 -8.68 -10.82
C ASP A 54 6.50 -9.35 -9.45
N GLY A 55 5.72 -8.81 -8.51
CA GLY A 55 5.61 -9.36 -7.17
C GLY A 55 6.70 -8.90 -6.21
N ARG A 56 7.54 -7.96 -6.65
CA ARG A 56 8.62 -7.45 -5.81
C ARG A 56 8.05 -6.48 -4.78
N LEU A 57 8.46 -6.65 -3.55
CA LEU A 57 8.01 -5.78 -2.47
C LEU A 57 8.65 -4.40 -2.63
N CYS A 58 7.81 -3.36 -2.68
CA CYS A 58 8.26 -1.98 -2.89
C CYS A 58 8.26 -1.16 -1.61
N GLY A 59 7.61 -1.64 -0.57
CA GLY A 59 7.49 -0.90 0.68
C GLY A 59 6.05 -0.82 1.12
N SER A 60 5.73 0.20 1.91
CA SER A 60 4.39 0.40 2.43
C SER A 60 3.95 1.83 2.14
N GLY A 61 2.65 2.04 2.13
CA GLY A 61 2.12 3.36 1.89
C GLY A 61 0.67 3.47 2.30
N PHE A 62 0.14 4.70 2.25
CA PHE A 62 -1.28 4.96 2.46
C PHE A 62 -2.02 4.81 1.14
N TYR A 63 -3.16 4.15 1.19
CA TYR A 63 -3.98 3.92 0.00
C TYR A 63 -5.33 4.60 0.15
N ASN A 64 -5.78 5.27 -0.93
CA ASN A 64 -7.10 5.86 -1.00
C ASN A 64 -7.63 5.67 -2.42
N SER A 65 -8.55 4.72 -2.59
CA SER A 65 -9.07 4.37 -3.91
C SER A 65 -9.87 5.49 -4.55
N ARG A 66 -10.27 6.49 -3.79
CA ARG A 66 -11.07 7.62 -4.32
C ARG A 66 -10.22 8.76 -4.84
N ALA A 67 -8.94 8.78 -4.48
CA ALA A 67 -8.05 9.85 -4.91
C ALA A 67 -7.40 9.47 -6.23
N GLU A 68 -7.08 10.46 -7.04
CA GLU A 68 -6.35 10.22 -8.27
C GLU A 68 -4.92 9.76 -7.95
N LEU A 69 -4.27 10.41 -7.00
CA LEU A 69 -3.02 9.91 -6.43
C LEU A 69 -3.41 8.95 -5.32
N ALA A 70 -3.67 7.71 -5.70
CA ALA A 70 -4.31 6.77 -4.81
C ALA A 70 -3.36 6.17 -3.79
N LEU A 71 -2.06 6.17 -4.07
CA LEU A 71 -1.09 5.51 -3.21
C LEU A 71 0.06 6.47 -2.92
N ARG A 72 0.31 6.71 -1.65
CA ARG A 72 1.42 7.54 -1.20
C ARG A 72 2.37 6.67 -0.39
N MET A 73 3.57 6.46 -0.92
CA MET A 73 4.55 5.61 -0.28
C MET A 73 5.19 6.32 0.91
N PHE A 74 5.51 5.55 1.93
CA PHE A 74 6.28 6.08 3.06
C PHE A 74 7.72 6.32 2.62
N ALA A 75 8.31 7.36 3.15
CA ALA A 75 9.74 7.58 2.99
C ALA A 75 10.48 6.59 3.89
N ASP A 76 11.60 6.11 3.40
CA ASP A 76 12.45 5.23 4.20
C ASP A 76 13.23 6.02 5.23
#